data_461becab23d3fd8576dd502389243baa
#
_entry.id   461becab23d3fd8576dd502389243baa
#
_cell.length_a   1.000
_cell.length_b   1.000
_cell.length_c   1.000
_cell.angle_alpha   90.00
_cell.angle_beta   90.00
_cell.angle_gamma   90.00
#
_symmetry.space_group_name_H-M   'P 1'
#
loop_
_entity.id
_entity.type
_entity.pdbx_description
1 polymer ?
#
loop_
_entity_poly.entity_id
_entity_poly.type
_entity_poly.pdbx_seq_one_letter_code
_entity_poly.pdbx_strand_id
1 'polypeptide(L)'
;GLGLNEYALALRALLRPCGQPAPYPVVIPLQPWMSYEFFSPRFLRPWHHVEAPALLHGILTRHGFDKCHVSILSHSMGTIVHAWLMRAWPKLIARSVFVDPVCFQLWEPHICYRFLYKPTESFVEFVLRYFAARELGNANLLTRHFDWSSNVLLMHDVWKHHTPDDVRIYLAGDDTVLHAWRVLHLLKRCGLQDSVHYAPALHHGELMMLPNHRVPEMIDVLIQ
;
A
#
# COMPACT_ATOMS: atom_id res chain seq x y z
N GLY A 1 3.93 6.40 -3.28
CA GLY A 1 4.36 7.48 -4.12
C GLY A 1 5.76 8.01 -3.80
N LEU A 2 6.63 7.18 -3.23
CA LEU A 2 8.04 7.50 -2.94
C LEU A 2 8.94 6.42 -3.56
N GLY A 3 10.23 6.71 -3.72
CA GLY A 3 11.21 5.76 -4.24
C GLY A 3 11.53 4.63 -3.25
N LEU A 4 12.25 3.59 -3.71
CA LEU A 4 12.63 2.46 -2.87
C LEU A 4 13.49 2.85 -1.67
N ASN A 5 14.29 3.90 -1.79
CA ASN A 5 15.19 4.35 -0.73
C ASN A 5 14.46 4.70 0.57
N GLU A 6 13.23 5.21 0.47
CA GLU A 6 12.40 5.56 1.62
C GLU A 6 11.98 4.34 2.45
N TYR A 7 12.02 3.16 1.83
CA TYR A 7 11.66 1.89 2.46
C TYR A 7 12.89 1.05 2.84
N ALA A 8 14.09 1.63 2.87
CA ALA A 8 15.33 0.89 3.07
C ALA A 8 15.33 0.02 4.35
N LEU A 9 14.74 0.51 5.44
CA LEU A 9 14.62 -0.24 6.70
C LEU A 9 13.69 -1.44 6.57
N ALA A 10 12.51 -1.23 5.97
CA ALA A 10 11.55 -2.29 5.73
C ALA A 10 12.09 -3.34 4.74
N LEU A 11 12.74 -2.89 3.67
CA LEU A 11 13.39 -3.76 2.71
C LEU A 11 14.53 -4.57 3.32
N ARG A 12 15.35 -3.95 4.18
CA ARG A 12 16.39 -4.66 4.90
C ARG A 12 15.82 -5.76 5.80
N ALA A 13 14.75 -5.47 6.53
CA ALA A 13 14.10 -6.45 7.38
C ALA A 13 13.46 -7.58 6.57
N LEU A 14 12.83 -7.26 5.43
CA LEU A 14 12.19 -8.23 4.54
C LEU A 14 13.21 -9.15 3.85
N LEU A 15 14.33 -8.60 3.38
CA LEU A 15 15.34 -9.35 2.63
C LEU A 15 16.36 -10.07 3.54
N ARG A 16 16.49 -9.62 4.78
CA ARG A 16 17.41 -10.22 5.77
C ARG A 16 16.77 -10.26 7.17
N PRO A 17 15.71 -11.06 7.35
CA PRO A 17 15.13 -11.23 8.68
C PRO A 17 16.18 -11.78 9.63
N CYS A 18 16.30 -11.18 10.82
CA CYS A 18 17.32 -11.54 11.82
C CYS A 18 18.77 -11.54 11.28
N GLY A 19 19.06 -10.71 10.24
CA GLY A 19 20.40 -10.58 9.66
C GLY A 19 20.83 -11.67 8.67
N GLN A 20 20.01 -12.68 8.46
CA GLN A 20 20.22 -13.76 7.47
C GLN A 20 19.43 -13.47 6.17
N PRO A 21 19.87 -14.00 5.02
CA PRO A 21 19.05 -13.94 3.80
C PRO A 21 17.65 -14.52 4.01
N ALA A 22 16.65 -13.88 3.42
CA ALA A 22 15.26 -14.35 3.52
C ALA A 22 15.14 -15.79 2.96
N PRO A 23 14.47 -16.70 3.66
CA PRO A 23 14.26 -18.07 3.21
C PRO A 23 13.18 -18.19 2.13
N TYR A 24 12.62 -17.08 1.69
CA TYR A 24 11.53 -16.96 0.72
C TYR A 24 11.89 -15.94 -0.36
N PRO A 25 11.37 -16.12 -1.58
CA PRO A 25 11.57 -15.15 -2.66
C PRO A 25 10.74 -13.89 -2.41
N VAL A 26 11.28 -12.74 -2.80
CA VAL A 26 10.64 -11.42 -2.68
C VAL A 26 10.55 -10.78 -4.05
N VAL A 27 9.35 -10.34 -4.44
CA VAL A 27 9.12 -9.57 -5.66
C VAL A 27 8.69 -8.16 -5.28
N ILE A 28 9.43 -7.16 -5.76
CA ILE A 28 9.15 -5.75 -5.50
C ILE A 28 8.84 -5.07 -6.85
N PRO A 29 7.56 -4.89 -7.19
CA PRO A 29 7.20 -4.24 -8.43
C PRO A 29 7.45 -2.73 -8.35
N LEU A 30 8.36 -2.22 -9.17
CA LEU A 30 8.55 -0.80 -9.34
C LEU A 30 7.39 -0.20 -10.15
N GLN A 31 6.95 0.96 -9.71
CA GLN A 31 5.89 1.73 -10.36
C GLN A 31 6.48 3.05 -10.88
N PRO A 32 6.98 3.10 -12.12
CA PRO A 32 7.76 4.23 -12.64
C PRO A 32 7.05 5.57 -12.53
N TRP A 33 5.73 5.60 -12.65
CA TRP A 33 4.92 6.82 -12.58
C TRP A 33 4.76 7.41 -11.17
N MET A 34 5.29 6.76 -10.12
CA MET A 34 5.27 7.28 -8.75
C MET A 34 6.56 6.97 -7.97
N SER A 35 7.66 6.71 -8.69
CA SER A 35 8.94 6.30 -8.08
C SER A 35 10.13 7.11 -8.60
N TYR A 36 9.91 8.34 -9.09
CA TYR A 36 10.94 9.22 -9.65
C TYR A 36 11.71 8.64 -10.85
N GLU A 37 11.12 7.71 -11.57
CA GLU A 37 11.72 7.04 -12.72
C GLU A 37 11.55 7.87 -14.01
N PHE A 38 12.07 9.10 -14.02
CA PHE A 38 11.85 10.11 -15.09
C PHE A 38 12.22 9.63 -16.49
N PHE A 39 13.16 8.72 -16.61
CA PHE A 39 13.61 8.18 -17.90
C PHE A 39 12.86 6.91 -18.32
N SER A 40 11.94 6.43 -17.51
CA SER A 40 11.11 5.28 -17.87
C SER A 40 10.11 5.68 -18.97
N PRO A 41 9.92 4.85 -20.01
CA PRO A 41 8.88 5.07 -21.01
C PRO A 41 7.46 5.13 -20.41
N ARG A 42 7.30 4.60 -19.20
CA ARG A 42 6.03 4.60 -18.46
C ARG A 42 5.93 5.68 -17.38
N PHE A 43 6.86 6.62 -17.30
CA PHE A 43 6.85 7.64 -16.25
C PHE A 43 5.53 8.42 -16.16
N LEU A 44 4.91 8.78 -17.30
CA LEU A 44 3.61 9.46 -17.37
C LEU A 44 2.46 8.55 -17.83
N ARG A 45 2.66 7.23 -17.82
CA ARG A 45 1.68 6.24 -18.26
C ARG A 45 1.42 5.23 -17.13
N PRO A 46 0.63 5.58 -16.12
CA PRO A 46 0.34 4.70 -14.99
C PRO A 46 -0.40 3.43 -15.45
N TRP A 47 -0.26 2.38 -14.69
CA TRP A 47 -1.05 1.17 -14.89
C TRP A 47 -2.52 1.44 -14.63
N HIS A 48 -3.33 0.74 -15.37
CA HIS A 48 -4.79 0.71 -15.17
C HIS A 48 -5.18 -0.52 -14.35
N HIS A 49 -6.31 -0.45 -13.64
CA HIS A 49 -6.80 -1.53 -12.78
C HIS A 49 -7.02 -2.88 -13.50
N VAL A 50 -7.21 -2.87 -14.82
CA VAL A 50 -7.30 -4.08 -15.64
C VAL A 50 -5.92 -4.59 -16.06
N GLU A 51 -5.01 -3.67 -16.41
CA GLU A 51 -3.67 -4.01 -16.92
C GLU A 51 -2.74 -4.50 -15.79
N ALA A 52 -2.74 -3.82 -14.64
CA ALA A 52 -1.80 -4.08 -13.57
C ALA A 52 -1.85 -5.53 -13.03
N PRO A 53 -3.03 -6.10 -12.73
CA PRO A 53 -3.11 -7.48 -12.27
C PRO A 53 -2.55 -8.48 -13.29
N ALA A 54 -2.84 -8.29 -14.58
CA ALA A 54 -2.35 -9.18 -15.64
C ALA A 54 -0.83 -9.11 -15.77
N LEU A 55 -0.24 -7.90 -15.71
CA LEU A 55 1.21 -7.71 -15.75
C LEU A 55 1.90 -8.34 -14.54
N LEU A 56 1.37 -8.13 -13.33
CA LEU A 56 1.94 -8.69 -12.10
C LEU A 56 1.80 -10.21 -12.08
N HIS A 57 0.67 -10.76 -12.48
CA HIS A 57 0.50 -12.20 -12.64
C HIS A 57 1.51 -12.78 -13.65
N GLY A 58 1.73 -12.10 -14.78
CA GLY A 58 2.73 -12.49 -15.77
C GLY A 58 4.16 -12.47 -15.21
N ILE A 59 4.50 -11.53 -14.33
CA ILE A 59 5.78 -11.52 -13.62
C ILE A 59 5.89 -12.74 -12.70
N LEU A 60 4.87 -13.00 -11.88
CA LEU A 60 4.86 -14.15 -10.98
C LEU A 60 4.99 -15.47 -11.74
N THR A 61 4.24 -15.63 -12.84
CA THR A 61 4.32 -16.81 -13.70
C THR A 61 5.72 -17.00 -14.29
N ARG A 62 6.33 -15.93 -14.79
CA ARG A 62 7.70 -15.99 -15.36
C ARG A 62 8.74 -16.46 -14.34
N HIS A 63 8.52 -16.15 -13.08
CA HIS A 63 9.40 -16.56 -11.98
C HIS A 63 8.95 -17.85 -11.27
N GLY A 64 7.93 -18.55 -11.79
CA GLY A 64 7.46 -19.81 -11.27
C GLY A 64 6.57 -19.74 -10.02
N PHE A 65 6.00 -18.56 -9.73
CA PHE A 65 5.13 -18.32 -8.57
C PHE A 65 3.63 -18.40 -8.88
N ASP A 66 3.25 -18.75 -10.09
CA ASP A 66 1.85 -18.91 -10.52
C ASP A 66 1.11 -20.06 -9.85
N LYS A 67 1.87 -21.05 -9.33
CA LYS A 67 1.35 -22.21 -8.60
C LYS A 67 1.46 -22.09 -7.08
N CYS A 68 1.99 -20.97 -6.60
CA CYS A 68 2.19 -20.68 -5.19
C CYS A 68 1.21 -19.63 -4.74
N HIS A 69 0.81 -19.69 -3.48
CA HIS A 69 0.15 -18.57 -2.85
C HIS A 69 1.18 -17.47 -2.54
N VAL A 70 0.80 -16.22 -2.71
CA VAL A 70 1.64 -15.07 -2.41
C VAL A 70 1.08 -14.29 -1.23
N SER A 71 1.97 -13.79 -0.38
CA SER A 71 1.62 -12.84 0.66
C SER A 71 2.01 -11.44 0.21
N ILE A 72 1.17 -10.43 0.46
CA ILE A 72 1.38 -9.07 -0.03
C ILE A 72 1.49 -8.09 1.12
N LEU A 73 2.58 -7.33 1.15
CA LEU A 73 2.74 -6.13 1.97
C LEU A 73 2.58 -4.90 1.09
N SER A 74 1.70 -4.01 1.46
CA SER A 74 1.45 -2.77 0.70
C SER A 74 1.31 -1.57 1.61
N HIS A 75 1.80 -0.41 1.17
CA HIS A 75 1.75 0.84 1.90
C HIS A 75 1.15 1.95 1.03
N SER A 76 0.30 2.79 1.63
CA SER A 76 -0.23 4.01 1.02
C SER A 76 -0.82 3.76 -0.37
N MET A 77 -0.35 4.44 -1.41
CA MET A 77 -0.78 4.24 -2.81
C MET A 77 -0.59 2.81 -3.32
N GLY A 78 0.38 2.06 -2.79
CA GLY A 78 0.57 0.64 -3.12
C GLY A 78 -0.63 -0.23 -2.75
N THR A 79 -1.46 0.19 -1.80
CA THR A 79 -2.66 -0.52 -1.39
C THR A 79 -3.74 -0.55 -2.47
N ILE A 80 -3.69 0.38 -3.42
CA ILE A 80 -4.58 0.39 -4.59
C ILE A 80 -4.26 -0.76 -5.54
N VAL A 81 -2.97 -0.96 -5.85
CA VAL A 81 -2.53 -2.09 -6.68
C VAL A 81 -2.83 -3.43 -5.98
N HIS A 82 -2.64 -3.48 -4.66
CA HIS A 82 -3.03 -4.63 -3.85
C HIS A 82 -4.54 -4.91 -3.96
N ALA A 83 -5.39 -3.89 -3.86
CA ALA A 83 -6.83 -4.02 -4.04
C ALA A 83 -7.21 -4.55 -5.43
N TRP A 84 -6.53 -4.12 -6.47
CA TRP A 84 -6.74 -4.64 -7.83
C TRP A 84 -6.38 -6.13 -7.94
N LEU A 85 -5.27 -6.54 -7.31
CA LEU A 85 -4.85 -7.95 -7.27
C LEU A 85 -5.86 -8.81 -6.50
N MET A 86 -6.34 -8.35 -5.34
CA MET A 86 -7.35 -9.05 -4.56
C MET A 86 -8.63 -9.30 -5.35
N ARG A 87 -9.05 -8.35 -6.17
CA ARG A 87 -10.24 -8.51 -7.01
C ARG A 87 -10.01 -9.42 -8.21
N ALA A 88 -8.86 -9.30 -8.86
CA ALA A 88 -8.55 -10.04 -10.07
C ALA A 88 -8.11 -11.49 -9.80
N TRP A 89 -7.31 -11.69 -8.76
CA TRP A 89 -6.66 -12.97 -8.43
C TRP A 89 -6.77 -13.33 -6.94
N PRO A 90 -8.00 -13.34 -6.37
CA PRO A 90 -8.16 -13.50 -4.93
C PRO A 90 -7.60 -14.82 -4.39
N LYS A 91 -7.69 -15.90 -5.16
CA LYS A 91 -7.17 -17.22 -4.76
C LYS A 91 -5.64 -17.32 -4.79
N LEU A 92 -4.96 -16.38 -5.44
CA LEU A 92 -3.50 -16.32 -5.48
C LEU A 92 -2.94 -15.78 -4.17
N ILE A 93 -3.71 -14.94 -3.47
CA ILE A 93 -3.25 -14.22 -2.29
C ILE A 93 -3.55 -15.06 -1.05
N ALA A 94 -2.51 -15.42 -0.29
CA ALA A 94 -2.65 -16.10 0.98
C ALA A 94 -2.89 -15.11 2.12
N ARG A 95 -2.05 -14.07 2.19
CA ARG A 95 -2.09 -13.09 3.28
C ARG A 95 -1.91 -11.68 2.75
N SER A 96 -2.54 -10.74 3.44
CA SER A 96 -2.58 -9.33 3.08
C SER A 96 -2.21 -8.46 4.26
N VAL A 97 -1.13 -7.69 4.12
CA VAL A 97 -0.75 -6.66 5.09
C VAL A 97 -0.88 -5.30 4.43
N PHE A 98 -1.76 -4.48 5.00
CA PHE A 98 -2.00 -3.10 4.57
C PHE A 98 -1.43 -2.12 5.60
N VAL A 99 -0.63 -1.16 5.14
CA VAL A 99 -0.07 -0.11 6.00
C VAL A 99 -0.53 1.25 5.48
N ASP A 100 -1.15 2.03 6.35
CA ASP A 100 -1.74 3.34 6.05
C ASP A 100 -2.56 3.30 4.74
N PRO A 101 -3.55 2.40 4.63
CA PRO A 101 -4.20 2.08 3.37
C PRO A 101 -5.16 3.16 2.91
N VAL A 102 -4.92 3.72 1.73
CA VAL A 102 -5.81 4.69 1.11
C VAL A 102 -7.01 4.03 0.39
N CYS A 103 -6.94 2.74 0.09
CA CYS A 103 -7.94 2.05 -0.71
C CYS A 103 -9.30 1.85 -0.03
N PHE A 104 -9.42 1.96 1.31
CA PHE A 104 -10.66 1.62 2.02
C PHE A 104 -11.74 2.72 2.03
N GLN A 105 -11.39 3.98 1.90
CA GLN A 105 -12.35 5.10 1.98
C GLN A 105 -12.17 6.14 0.88
N LEU A 106 -11.77 5.73 -0.32
CA LEU A 106 -11.56 6.65 -1.43
C LEU A 106 -12.83 7.40 -1.90
N TRP A 107 -14.02 6.98 -1.49
CA TRP A 107 -15.25 7.74 -1.72
C TRP A 107 -15.36 9.00 -0.86
N GLU A 108 -14.53 9.13 0.18
CA GLU A 108 -14.52 10.29 1.05
C GLU A 108 -13.72 11.44 0.41
N PRO A 109 -14.33 12.58 0.12
CA PRO A 109 -13.67 13.68 -0.62
C PRO A 109 -12.50 14.30 0.14
N HIS A 110 -12.45 14.12 1.46
CA HIS A 110 -11.38 14.70 2.28
C HIS A 110 -10.00 14.09 1.99
N ILE A 111 -9.90 12.83 1.54
CA ILE A 111 -8.62 12.19 1.18
C ILE A 111 -7.98 12.97 0.02
N CYS A 112 -8.75 13.21 -1.04
CA CYS A 112 -8.32 14.01 -2.17
C CYS A 112 -7.96 15.43 -1.74
N TYR A 113 -8.82 16.07 -0.96
CA TYR A 113 -8.61 17.43 -0.49
C TYR A 113 -7.34 17.56 0.36
N ARG A 114 -7.15 16.71 1.35
CA ARG A 114 -5.98 16.73 2.23
C ARG A 114 -4.68 16.53 1.47
N PHE A 115 -4.66 15.57 0.58
CA PHE A 115 -3.44 15.21 -0.14
C PHE A 115 -3.07 16.25 -1.21
N LEU A 116 -4.04 16.74 -2.00
CA LEU A 116 -3.77 17.60 -3.16
C LEU A 116 -3.93 19.09 -2.88
N TYR A 117 -4.89 19.49 -2.06
CA TYR A 117 -5.37 20.87 -2.01
C TYR A 117 -5.24 21.56 -0.64
N LYS A 118 -5.32 20.84 0.49
CA LYS A 118 -5.22 21.44 1.83
C LYS A 118 -3.90 22.22 1.95
N PRO A 119 -3.90 23.49 2.40
CA PRO A 119 -2.66 24.21 2.72
C PRO A 119 -1.82 23.41 3.73
N THR A 120 -0.49 23.47 3.57
CA THR A 120 0.43 22.82 4.51
C THR A 120 0.55 23.64 5.80
N GLU A 121 0.40 22.97 6.93
CA GLU A 121 0.45 23.60 8.25
C GLU A 121 1.76 23.27 9.00
N SER A 122 2.51 22.27 8.49
CA SER A 122 3.78 21.86 9.06
C SER A 122 4.86 21.64 8.00
N PHE A 123 6.12 21.61 8.44
CA PHE A 123 7.25 21.29 7.56
C PHE A 123 7.14 19.88 6.98
N VAL A 124 6.67 18.92 7.76
CA VAL A 124 6.48 17.53 7.31
C VAL A 124 5.42 17.47 6.21
N GLU A 125 4.28 18.14 6.38
CA GLU A 125 3.25 18.24 5.33
C GLU A 125 3.77 18.93 4.07
N PHE A 126 4.60 19.96 4.22
CA PHE A 126 5.24 20.63 3.09
C PHE A 126 6.15 19.69 2.32
N VAL A 127 7.00 18.92 3.01
CA VAL A 127 7.90 17.94 2.40
C VAL A 127 7.10 16.85 1.68
N LEU A 128 6.10 16.25 2.33
CA LEU A 128 5.22 15.25 1.71
C LEU A 128 4.51 15.82 0.47
N ARG A 129 4.02 17.03 0.54
CA ARG A 129 3.36 17.65 -0.60
C ARG A 129 4.32 17.92 -1.74
N TYR A 130 5.49 18.44 -1.47
CA TYR A 130 6.48 18.78 -2.50
C TYR A 130 7.03 17.53 -3.18
N PHE A 131 7.46 16.55 -2.38
CA PHE A 131 8.12 15.34 -2.90
C PHE A 131 7.16 14.20 -3.28
N ALA A 132 5.94 14.15 -2.76
CA ALA A 132 4.98 13.12 -3.10
C ALA A 132 3.83 13.65 -3.95
N ALA A 133 2.97 14.53 -3.43
CA ALA A 133 1.73 14.90 -4.10
C ALA A 133 1.95 15.75 -5.37
N ARG A 134 2.99 16.61 -5.38
CA ARG A 134 3.34 17.50 -6.50
C ARG A 134 4.50 17.00 -7.36
N GLU A 135 5.07 15.85 -7.04
CA GLU A 135 5.99 15.19 -7.95
C GLU A 135 5.25 14.91 -9.27
N LEU A 136 5.93 15.10 -10.40
CA LEU A 136 5.29 15.13 -11.72
C LEU A 136 4.52 13.85 -12.06
N GLY A 137 5.07 12.68 -11.77
CA GLY A 137 4.44 11.39 -12.01
C GLY A 137 3.20 11.20 -11.14
N ASN A 138 3.31 11.49 -9.83
CA ASN A 138 2.19 11.44 -8.89
C ASN A 138 1.12 12.46 -9.23
N ALA A 139 1.49 13.69 -9.56
CA ALA A 139 0.54 14.73 -9.94
C ALA A 139 -0.20 14.33 -11.23
N ASN A 140 0.50 13.79 -12.23
CA ASN A 140 -0.10 13.29 -13.45
C ASN A 140 -1.07 12.13 -13.18
N LEU A 141 -0.65 11.15 -12.35
CA LEU A 141 -1.50 10.04 -11.93
C LEU A 141 -2.79 10.56 -11.29
N LEU A 142 -2.66 11.35 -10.22
CA LEU A 142 -3.77 11.74 -9.36
C LEU A 142 -4.76 12.71 -10.04
N THR A 143 -4.29 13.56 -10.96
CA THR A 143 -5.15 14.57 -11.58
C THR A 143 -5.72 14.14 -12.92
N ARG A 144 -5.15 13.13 -13.60
CA ARG A 144 -5.51 12.77 -14.97
C ARG A 144 -5.86 11.30 -15.17
N HIS A 145 -5.31 10.41 -14.35
CA HIS A 145 -5.41 8.96 -14.55
C HIS A 145 -6.00 8.21 -13.36
N PHE A 146 -6.42 8.92 -12.31
CA PHE A 146 -6.91 8.30 -11.10
C PHE A 146 -8.42 8.09 -11.17
N ASP A 147 -8.83 6.84 -11.35
CA ASP A 147 -10.22 6.46 -11.23
C ASP A 147 -10.53 6.07 -9.78
N TRP A 148 -11.18 6.97 -9.07
CA TRP A 148 -11.50 6.81 -7.65
C TRP A 148 -12.36 5.56 -7.39
N SER A 149 -13.26 5.22 -8.30
CA SER A 149 -14.18 4.09 -8.14
C SER A 149 -13.50 2.73 -8.27
N SER A 150 -12.61 2.58 -9.24
CA SER A 150 -11.86 1.33 -9.44
C SER A 150 -10.76 1.11 -8.40
N ASN A 151 -10.38 2.14 -7.65
CA ASN A 151 -9.31 2.09 -6.67
C ASN A 151 -9.78 1.77 -5.25
N VAL A 152 -11.09 1.81 -5.00
CA VAL A 152 -11.68 1.45 -3.70
C VAL A 152 -11.65 -0.06 -3.49
N LEU A 153 -11.20 -0.50 -2.33
CA LEU A 153 -11.37 -1.88 -1.87
C LEU A 153 -12.60 -1.97 -0.96
N LEU A 154 -13.63 -2.65 -1.43
CA LEU A 154 -14.82 -2.90 -0.65
C LEU A 154 -14.64 -4.13 0.26
N MET A 155 -15.25 -4.11 1.44
CA MET A 155 -15.17 -5.25 2.36
C MET A 155 -15.73 -6.54 1.76
N HIS A 156 -16.72 -6.43 0.88
CA HIS A 156 -17.21 -7.57 0.12
C HIS A 156 -16.10 -8.26 -0.70
N ASP A 157 -15.20 -7.49 -1.30
CA ASP A 157 -14.07 -8.04 -2.07
C ASP A 157 -13.07 -8.77 -1.15
N VAL A 158 -12.89 -8.26 0.08
CA VAL A 158 -12.03 -8.90 1.07
C VAL A 158 -12.63 -10.22 1.52
N TRP A 159 -13.88 -10.22 2.00
CA TRP A 159 -14.54 -11.39 2.59
C TRP A 159 -14.88 -12.50 1.61
N LYS A 160 -14.82 -12.24 0.33
CA LYS A 160 -15.11 -13.24 -0.69
C LYS A 160 -14.15 -14.44 -0.64
N HIS A 161 -12.90 -14.22 -0.24
CA HIS A 161 -11.86 -15.23 -0.29
C HIS A 161 -10.89 -15.21 0.89
N HIS A 162 -11.03 -14.25 1.82
CA HIS A 162 -10.14 -14.08 2.96
C HIS A 162 -10.94 -14.06 4.26
N THR A 163 -10.30 -14.53 5.32
CA THR A 163 -10.80 -14.45 6.69
C THR A 163 -10.11 -13.30 7.43
N PRO A 164 -10.58 -12.91 8.62
CA PRO A 164 -9.87 -11.92 9.44
C PRO A 164 -8.42 -12.30 9.76
N ASP A 165 -8.11 -13.59 9.80
CA ASP A 165 -6.76 -14.08 10.09
C ASP A 165 -5.79 -13.89 8.91
N ASP A 166 -6.32 -13.79 7.70
CA ASP A 166 -5.51 -13.59 6.48
C ASP A 166 -5.17 -12.12 6.22
N VAL A 167 -5.76 -11.19 6.99
CA VAL A 167 -5.62 -9.75 6.77
C VAL A 167 -5.11 -9.05 8.02
N ARG A 168 -4.09 -8.22 7.87
CA ARG A 168 -3.60 -7.30 8.92
C ARG A 168 -3.53 -5.89 8.38
N ILE A 169 -3.95 -4.93 9.19
CA ILE A 169 -4.03 -3.53 8.80
C ILE A 169 -3.36 -2.69 9.88
N TYR A 170 -2.39 -1.89 9.48
CA TYR A 170 -1.66 -1.00 10.35
C TYR A 170 -2.03 0.44 10.01
N LEU A 171 -2.43 1.21 11.01
CA LEU A 171 -2.91 2.59 10.86
C LEU A 171 -2.10 3.53 11.75
N ALA A 172 -1.48 4.52 11.14
CA ALA A 172 -0.93 5.69 11.83
C ALA A 172 -2.08 6.61 12.25
N GLY A 173 -2.16 6.96 13.54
CA GLY A 173 -3.31 7.69 14.08
C GLY A 173 -3.30 9.18 13.73
N ASP A 174 -2.11 9.79 13.68
CA ASP A 174 -1.89 11.18 13.28
C ASP A 174 -1.55 11.31 11.78
N ASP A 175 -2.29 10.54 10.98
CA ASP A 175 -2.11 10.50 9.54
C ASP A 175 -2.62 11.78 8.87
N THR A 176 -1.74 12.44 8.10
CA THR A 176 -2.04 13.68 7.38
C THR A 176 -2.73 13.46 6.03
N VAL A 177 -2.77 12.23 5.52
CA VAL A 177 -3.38 11.87 4.23
C VAL A 177 -4.80 11.37 4.42
N LEU A 178 -4.98 10.37 5.29
CA LEU A 178 -6.29 9.78 5.56
C LEU A 178 -6.77 10.09 7.00
N HIS A 179 -8.06 9.95 7.24
CA HIS A 179 -8.61 9.98 8.59
C HIS A 179 -8.58 8.58 9.20
N ALA A 180 -7.44 8.23 9.82
CA ALA A 180 -7.20 6.89 10.36
C ALA A 180 -8.32 6.40 11.29
N TRP A 181 -8.92 7.28 12.13
CA TRP A 181 -10.02 6.92 13.01
C TRP A 181 -11.31 6.53 12.25
N ARG A 182 -11.58 7.14 11.07
CA ARG A 182 -12.73 6.75 10.22
C ARG A 182 -12.49 5.39 9.57
N VAL A 183 -11.27 5.15 9.08
CA VAL A 183 -10.88 3.85 8.55
C VAL A 183 -10.99 2.79 9.64
N LEU A 184 -10.43 3.04 10.82
CA LEU A 184 -10.55 2.15 11.99
C LEU A 184 -12.02 1.84 12.32
N HIS A 185 -12.88 2.84 12.33
CA HIS A 185 -14.30 2.66 12.63
C HIS A 185 -15.02 1.82 11.57
N LEU A 186 -14.73 2.07 10.28
CA LEU A 186 -15.24 1.25 9.18
C LEU A 186 -14.81 -0.21 9.35
N LEU A 187 -13.53 -0.46 9.55
CA LEU A 187 -12.96 -1.80 9.67
C LEU A 187 -13.55 -2.57 10.86
N LYS A 188 -13.71 -1.91 12.00
CA LYS A 188 -14.38 -2.49 13.19
C LYS A 188 -15.83 -2.90 12.89
N ARG A 189 -16.59 -2.05 12.22
CA ARG A 189 -17.96 -2.36 11.81
C ARG A 189 -18.05 -3.51 10.82
N CYS A 190 -16.98 -3.76 10.09
CA CYS A 190 -16.88 -4.86 9.12
C CYS A 190 -16.27 -6.14 9.70
N GLY A 191 -16.06 -6.23 11.02
CA GLY A 191 -15.56 -7.44 11.68
C GLY A 191 -14.05 -7.62 11.65
N LEU A 192 -13.28 -6.55 11.33
CA LEU A 192 -11.81 -6.56 11.29
C LEU A 192 -11.16 -5.95 12.55
N GLN A 193 -11.88 -5.81 13.66
CA GLN A 193 -11.35 -5.16 14.86
C GLN A 193 -10.03 -5.79 15.35
N ASP A 194 -9.93 -7.12 15.30
CA ASP A 194 -8.77 -7.87 15.80
C ASP A 194 -7.61 -7.91 14.78
N SER A 195 -7.87 -7.52 13.52
CA SER A 195 -6.89 -7.43 12.46
C SER A 195 -6.25 -6.05 12.34
N VAL A 196 -6.71 -5.06 13.14
CA VAL A 196 -6.24 -3.67 13.02
C VAL A 196 -5.30 -3.30 14.15
N HIS A 197 -4.10 -2.87 13.79
CA HIS A 197 -3.12 -2.26 14.68
C HIS A 197 -3.14 -0.74 14.52
N TYR A 198 -3.57 -0.02 15.54
CA TYR A 198 -3.67 1.43 15.52
C TYR A 198 -2.55 2.05 16.37
N ALA A 199 -1.74 2.92 15.76
CA ALA A 199 -0.64 3.63 16.39
C ALA A 199 -0.96 5.14 16.48
N PRO A 200 -1.53 5.62 17.61
CA PRO A 200 -2.15 6.95 17.68
C PRO A 200 -1.19 8.12 17.45
N ALA A 201 0.10 7.96 17.75
CA ALA A 201 1.10 9.03 17.70
C ALA A 201 1.95 9.04 16.42
N LEU A 202 1.74 8.09 15.50
CA LEU A 202 2.54 8.01 14.28
C LEU A 202 1.86 8.73 13.12
N HIS A 203 2.69 9.32 12.26
CA HIS A 203 2.28 9.95 11.01
C HIS A 203 2.29 8.97 9.84
N HIS A 204 1.69 9.39 8.73
CA HIS A 204 1.63 8.59 7.50
C HIS A 204 3.00 8.12 7.03
N GLY A 205 3.16 6.80 6.90
CA GLY A 205 4.40 6.15 6.46
C GLY A 205 5.41 5.84 7.57
N GLU A 206 5.32 6.43 8.76
CA GLU A 206 6.29 6.20 9.82
C GLU A 206 6.35 4.74 10.29
N LEU A 207 5.26 4.01 10.16
CA LEU A 207 5.22 2.56 10.42
C LEU A 207 6.18 1.75 9.54
N MET A 208 6.49 2.23 8.33
CA MET A 208 7.37 1.56 7.38
C MET A 208 8.76 2.19 7.30
N MET A 209 8.88 3.49 7.57
CA MET A 209 10.08 4.27 7.31
C MET A 209 10.96 4.46 8.54
N LEU A 210 10.37 4.44 9.73
CA LEU A 210 11.11 4.61 10.96
C LEU A 210 11.55 3.28 11.58
N PRO A 211 12.69 3.26 12.32
CA PRO A 211 13.08 2.09 13.10
C PRO A 211 12.04 1.79 14.18
N ASN A 212 11.31 0.72 14.03
CA ASN A 212 10.35 0.25 15.02
C ASN A 212 10.21 -1.28 14.94
N HIS A 213 9.56 -1.87 15.92
CA HIS A 213 9.35 -3.31 15.99
C HIS A 213 8.21 -3.82 15.09
N ARG A 214 7.45 -2.92 14.47
CA ARG A 214 6.25 -3.29 13.68
C ARG A 214 6.62 -3.93 12.34
N VAL A 215 7.71 -3.49 11.72
CA VAL A 215 8.15 -4.08 10.45
C VAL A 215 8.47 -5.58 10.57
N PRO A 216 9.24 -6.05 11.56
CA PRO A 216 9.38 -7.47 11.81
C PRO A 216 8.05 -8.19 12.05
N GLU A 217 7.16 -7.64 12.86
CA GLU A 217 5.82 -8.19 13.11
C GLU A 217 5.00 -8.34 11.81
N MET A 218 5.03 -7.33 10.92
CA MET A 218 4.38 -7.40 9.61
C MET A 218 4.94 -8.52 8.74
N ILE A 219 6.26 -8.74 8.80
CA ILE A 219 6.95 -9.79 8.06
C ILE A 219 6.56 -11.16 8.61
N ASP A 220 6.53 -11.33 9.94
CA ASP A 220 6.12 -12.58 10.58
C ASP A 220 4.70 -13.00 10.17
N VAL A 221 3.79 -12.04 10.04
CA VAL A 221 2.43 -12.29 9.51
C VAL A 221 2.45 -12.83 8.08
N LEU A 222 3.36 -12.32 7.25
CA LEU A 222 3.42 -12.72 5.83
C LEU A 222 3.97 -14.13 5.61
N ILE A 223 4.78 -14.64 6.55
CA ILE A 223 5.51 -15.91 6.41
C ILE A 223 4.92 -17.07 7.19
N GLN A 224 3.93 -16.81 8.06
CA GLN A 224 3.16 -17.85 8.75
C GLN A 224 2.26 -18.61 7.78
#